data_067f2232adbf5b9e5ab5d904285ccff0
#
_entry.id   067f2232adbf5b9e5ab5d904285ccff0
#
_cell.length_a   1.000
_cell.length_b   1.000
_cell.length_c   1.000
_cell.angle_alpha   90.00
_cell.angle_beta   90.00
_cell.angle_gamma   90.00
#
_symmetry.space_group_name_H-M   'P 1'
#
loop_
_entity.id
_entity.type
_entity.pdbx_description
1 polymer ?
#
loop_
_entity_poly.entity_id
_entity_poly.type
_entity_poly.pdbx_seq_one_letter_code
_entity_poly.pdbx_strand_id
1 'polypeptide(L)'
;MPALPRSVAELTQLGLTTYEAKAYVALLGRDSFTAAQVSRQAGLPRQRIYDVLGSLVEKGLASSRPGSVVKYAAVAPELAVDRLVGEHRRQLDDLERTAARAIADLAPAYKSGLEHTDPLEYIEVLRDAGAVNERFGELQAGVKREILVFTKPPYATQPQENLEGLEVSRTVRARSVYEMSAFDDPAFIRGVERFIEAGEEARFVDVLPLKLVIIDEEVVMFGMQDPVGSGGDLTIMVVEHAALASTLKISFETTWAEGMTIEQAAAAHAARQRKSA
;
A
#
# COMPACT_ATOMS: atom_id res chain seq x y z
N MET A 1 24.70 39.95 -9.62
CA MET A 1 24.83 38.95 -8.54
C MET A 1 24.96 37.59 -9.21
N PRO A 2 25.86 36.72 -8.79
CA PRO A 2 25.84 35.35 -9.27
C PRO A 2 24.52 34.73 -8.87
N ALA A 3 23.87 34.00 -9.81
CA ALA A 3 22.65 33.27 -9.53
C ALA A 3 22.90 32.33 -8.34
N LEU A 4 22.05 32.38 -7.33
CA LEU A 4 22.14 31.50 -6.17
C LEU A 4 21.95 30.05 -6.68
N PRO A 5 22.97 29.15 -6.64
CA PRO A 5 22.88 27.83 -7.26
C PRO A 5 21.71 27.01 -6.72
N ARG A 6 21.38 27.23 -5.45
CA ARG A 6 20.27 26.58 -4.76
C ARG A 6 18.90 26.98 -5.32
N SER A 7 18.65 28.29 -5.51
CA SER A 7 17.36 28.76 -6.05
C SER A 7 17.13 28.30 -7.49
N VAL A 8 18.20 28.18 -8.31
CA VAL A 8 18.09 27.62 -9.66
C VAL A 8 17.69 26.16 -9.62
N ALA A 9 18.26 25.36 -8.71
CA ALA A 9 17.92 23.95 -8.55
C ALA A 9 16.47 23.78 -8.06
N GLU A 10 16.04 24.57 -7.08
CA GLU A 10 14.67 24.57 -6.54
C GLU A 10 13.64 24.92 -7.64
N LEU A 11 13.89 25.98 -8.42
CA LEU A 11 13.03 26.36 -9.55
C LEU A 11 12.98 25.27 -10.65
N THR A 12 14.09 24.56 -10.85
CA THR A 12 14.12 23.44 -11.81
C THR A 12 13.27 22.27 -11.31
N GLN A 13 13.27 21.96 -10.03
CA GLN A 13 12.35 20.98 -9.43
C GLN A 13 10.87 21.40 -9.56
N LEU A 14 10.61 22.70 -9.60
CA LEU A 14 9.27 23.26 -9.84
C LEU A 14 8.89 23.33 -11.33
N GLY A 15 9.65 22.69 -12.23
CA GLY A 15 9.29 22.53 -13.64
C GLY A 15 9.88 23.57 -14.60
N LEU A 16 10.83 24.39 -14.17
CA LEU A 16 11.59 25.23 -15.08
C LEU A 16 12.78 24.48 -15.65
N THR A 17 13.11 24.76 -16.90
CA THR A 17 14.41 24.36 -17.42
C THR A 17 15.53 25.15 -16.71
N THR A 18 16.74 24.62 -16.71
CA THR A 18 17.88 25.30 -16.10
C THR A 18 18.11 26.72 -16.68
N TYR A 19 17.80 26.91 -17.97
CA TYR A 19 17.92 28.22 -18.61
C TYR A 19 16.82 29.20 -18.18
N GLU A 20 15.59 28.74 -18.07
CA GLU A 20 14.49 29.53 -17.55
C GLU A 20 14.73 29.95 -16.09
N ALA A 21 15.15 29.01 -15.24
CA ALA A 21 15.46 29.32 -13.85
C ALA A 21 16.58 30.36 -13.70
N LYS A 22 17.68 30.22 -14.47
CA LYS A 22 18.76 31.19 -14.50
C LYS A 22 18.30 32.57 -15.01
N ALA A 23 17.47 32.58 -16.07
CA ALA A 23 16.95 33.86 -16.62
C ALA A 23 16.01 34.55 -15.65
N TYR A 24 15.13 33.79 -14.99
CA TYR A 24 14.21 34.31 -13.99
C TYR A 24 14.96 34.92 -12.80
N VAL A 25 15.94 34.22 -12.24
CA VAL A 25 16.78 34.72 -11.14
C VAL A 25 17.55 35.99 -11.56
N ALA A 26 18.03 36.05 -12.81
CA ALA A 26 18.68 37.23 -13.33
C ALA A 26 17.72 38.44 -13.43
N LEU A 27 16.46 38.21 -13.82
CA LEU A 27 15.42 39.24 -13.89
C LEU A 27 15.08 39.87 -12.53
N LEU A 28 15.23 39.12 -11.42
CA LEU A 28 14.97 39.67 -10.08
C LEU A 28 15.94 40.79 -9.66
N GLY A 29 17.05 40.93 -10.36
CA GLY A 29 18.07 41.91 -9.98
C GLY A 29 17.72 43.37 -10.23
N ARG A 30 16.69 43.70 -11.03
CA ARG A 30 16.23 45.07 -11.37
C ARG A 30 14.79 45.04 -11.89
N ASP A 31 14.15 46.20 -11.92
CA ASP A 31 12.78 46.40 -12.44
C ASP A 31 12.57 45.90 -13.86
N SER A 32 13.58 45.99 -14.72
CA SER A 32 13.51 45.49 -16.09
C SER A 32 14.88 45.34 -16.75
N PHE A 33 14.97 44.41 -17.68
CA PHE A 33 16.17 44.13 -18.46
C PHE A 33 15.83 43.95 -19.94
N THR A 34 16.77 44.32 -20.82
CA THR A 34 16.71 43.86 -22.22
C THR A 34 17.19 42.43 -22.30
N ALA A 35 16.81 41.68 -23.37
CA ALA A 35 17.24 40.30 -23.60
C ALA A 35 18.77 40.15 -23.55
N ALA A 36 19.51 41.09 -24.14
CA ALA A 36 20.97 41.10 -24.11
C ALA A 36 21.56 41.24 -22.70
N GLN A 37 20.90 42.00 -21.83
CA GLN A 37 21.32 42.15 -20.44
C GLN A 37 21.04 40.90 -19.63
N VAL A 38 19.88 40.25 -19.82
CA VAL A 38 19.54 38.95 -19.17
C VAL A 38 20.53 37.88 -19.61
N SER A 39 20.81 37.78 -20.92
CA SER A 39 21.79 36.82 -21.47
C SER A 39 23.15 36.91 -20.78
N ARG A 40 23.66 38.12 -20.61
CA ARG A 40 24.94 38.36 -19.93
C ARG A 40 24.88 38.01 -18.44
N GLN A 41 23.80 38.40 -17.75
CA GLN A 41 23.67 38.24 -16.31
C GLN A 41 23.42 36.77 -15.92
N ALA A 42 22.64 36.06 -16.71
CA ALA A 42 22.34 34.64 -16.51
C ALA A 42 23.40 33.69 -17.07
N GLY A 43 24.39 34.19 -17.82
CA GLY A 43 25.38 33.38 -18.51
C GLY A 43 24.77 32.49 -19.61
N LEU A 44 23.76 33.00 -20.32
CA LEU A 44 23.02 32.24 -21.33
C LEU A 44 23.43 32.63 -22.76
N PRO A 45 23.41 31.69 -23.71
CA PRO A 45 23.68 31.98 -25.12
C PRO A 45 22.69 32.98 -25.70
N ARG A 46 23.17 33.97 -26.46
CA ARG A 46 22.31 35.00 -27.08
C ARG A 46 21.25 34.45 -28.02
N GLN A 47 21.53 33.35 -28.66
CA GLN A 47 20.60 32.69 -29.58
C GLN A 47 19.37 32.07 -28.88
N ARG A 48 19.52 31.67 -27.61
CA ARG A 48 18.47 31.00 -26.82
C ARG A 48 17.66 31.97 -25.95
N ILE A 49 18.16 33.21 -25.73
CA ILE A 49 17.56 34.07 -24.71
C ILE A 49 16.12 34.51 -25.05
N TYR A 50 15.80 34.71 -26.33
CA TYR A 50 14.47 35.10 -26.74
C TYR A 50 13.44 33.97 -26.52
N ASP A 51 13.81 32.75 -26.82
CA ASP A 51 12.97 31.56 -26.57
C ASP A 51 12.71 31.38 -25.05
N VAL A 52 13.79 31.52 -24.26
CA VAL A 52 13.71 31.42 -22.79
C VAL A 52 12.84 32.52 -22.19
N LEU A 53 12.99 33.75 -22.62
CA LEU A 53 12.18 34.87 -22.13
C LEU A 53 10.73 34.75 -22.61
N GLY A 54 10.49 34.27 -23.84
CA GLY A 54 9.17 33.97 -24.36
C GLY A 54 8.45 32.95 -23.50
N SER A 55 9.13 31.84 -23.22
CA SER A 55 8.59 30.78 -22.35
C SER A 55 8.29 31.29 -20.93
N LEU A 56 9.16 32.11 -20.35
CA LEU A 56 8.88 32.71 -19.03
C LEU A 56 7.65 33.62 -19.07
N VAL A 57 7.43 34.36 -20.16
CA VAL A 57 6.22 35.18 -20.34
C VAL A 57 4.97 34.31 -20.52
N GLU A 58 5.04 33.27 -21.32
CA GLU A 58 3.93 32.30 -21.53
C GLU A 58 3.55 31.60 -20.22
N LYS A 59 4.52 31.20 -19.41
CA LYS A 59 4.31 30.64 -18.08
C LYS A 59 3.87 31.71 -17.05
N GLY A 60 3.81 33.00 -17.45
CA GLY A 60 3.43 34.11 -16.58
C GLY A 60 4.46 34.42 -15.49
N LEU A 61 5.72 34.03 -15.64
CA LEU A 61 6.79 34.26 -14.68
C LEU A 61 7.57 35.56 -14.96
N ALA A 62 7.40 36.09 -16.18
CA ALA A 62 7.92 37.40 -16.58
C ALA A 62 6.85 38.18 -17.36
N SER A 63 7.01 39.47 -17.42
CA SER A 63 6.22 40.35 -18.29
C SER A 63 7.14 41.00 -19.32
N SER A 64 6.64 41.21 -20.54
CA SER A 64 7.31 42.01 -21.58
C SER A 64 6.70 43.39 -21.63
N ARG A 65 7.56 44.42 -21.72
CA ARG A 65 7.18 45.82 -21.89
C ARG A 65 7.61 46.26 -23.30
N PRO A 66 6.67 46.54 -24.21
CA PRO A 66 6.99 47.04 -25.53
C PRO A 66 7.62 48.45 -25.44
N GLY A 67 8.53 48.74 -26.36
CA GLY A 67 9.22 50.03 -26.48
C GLY A 67 10.18 49.98 -27.66
N SER A 68 11.03 50.98 -27.84
CA SER A 68 12.09 50.98 -28.87
C SER A 68 13.02 49.75 -28.76
N VAL A 69 13.16 49.22 -27.53
CA VAL A 69 13.75 47.91 -27.21
C VAL A 69 12.85 47.23 -26.21
N VAL A 70 12.46 45.96 -26.48
CA VAL A 70 11.64 45.17 -25.57
C VAL A 70 12.41 44.92 -24.26
N LYS A 71 11.76 45.21 -23.14
CA LYS A 71 12.28 44.95 -21.79
C LYS A 71 11.42 43.91 -21.11
N TYR A 72 12.04 43.09 -20.28
CA TYR A 72 11.42 42.05 -19.50
C TYR A 72 11.56 42.33 -18.01
N ALA A 73 10.52 42.06 -17.26
CA ALA A 73 10.48 42.19 -15.81
C ALA A 73 10.04 40.89 -15.17
N ALA A 74 10.65 40.50 -14.05
CA ALA A 74 10.18 39.33 -13.30
C ALA A 74 8.82 39.60 -12.67
N VAL A 75 7.99 38.56 -12.59
CA VAL A 75 6.84 38.50 -11.68
C VAL A 75 7.38 38.24 -10.27
N ALA A 76 6.70 38.76 -9.24
CA ALA A 76 7.11 38.56 -7.84
C ALA A 76 7.29 37.04 -7.53
N PRO A 77 8.32 36.65 -6.76
CA PRO A 77 8.65 35.26 -6.52
C PRO A 77 7.49 34.42 -5.95
N GLU A 78 6.69 35.01 -5.06
CA GLU A 78 5.53 34.40 -4.44
C GLU A 78 4.51 33.97 -5.51
N LEU A 79 4.17 34.91 -6.42
CA LEU A 79 3.23 34.63 -7.51
C LEU A 79 3.80 33.65 -8.56
N ALA A 80 5.11 33.75 -8.80
CA ALA A 80 5.79 32.86 -9.74
C ALA A 80 5.78 31.41 -9.23
N VAL A 81 6.11 31.19 -7.96
CA VAL A 81 6.09 29.87 -7.33
C VAL A 81 4.66 29.33 -7.27
N ASP A 82 3.68 30.15 -6.88
CA ASP A 82 2.27 29.75 -6.85
C ASP A 82 1.77 29.27 -8.23
N ARG A 83 2.19 29.94 -9.31
CA ARG A 83 1.85 29.54 -10.68
C ARG A 83 2.45 28.18 -11.05
N LEU A 84 3.73 27.98 -10.71
CA LEU A 84 4.41 26.69 -10.98
C LEU A 84 3.76 25.55 -10.21
N VAL A 85 3.48 25.74 -8.93
CA VAL A 85 2.78 24.73 -8.10
C VAL A 85 1.37 24.50 -8.61
N GLY A 86 0.66 25.56 -9.00
CA GLY A 86 -0.69 25.45 -9.58
C GLY A 86 -0.71 24.66 -10.89
N GLU A 87 0.33 24.79 -11.72
CA GLU A 87 0.49 24.00 -12.94
C GLU A 87 0.67 22.50 -12.64
N HIS A 88 1.53 22.16 -11.68
CA HIS A 88 1.71 20.77 -11.26
C HIS A 88 0.43 20.16 -10.68
N ARG A 89 -0.35 20.93 -9.91
CA ARG A 89 -1.66 20.44 -9.41
C ARG A 89 -2.62 20.14 -10.55
N ARG A 90 -2.72 21.01 -11.57
CA ARG A 90 -3.55 20.75 -12.76
C ARG A 90 -3.11 19.51 -13.51
N GLN A 91 -1.79 19.32 -13.67
CA GLN A 91 -1.26 18.12 -14.33
C GLN A 91 -1.58 16.85 -13.55
N LEU A 92 -1.53 16.90 -12.21
CA LEU A 92 -1.91 15.78 -11.35
C LEU A 92 -3.40 15.46 -11.48
N ASP A 93 -4.28 16.47 -11.41
CA ASP A 93 -5.72 16.31 -11.60
C ASP A 93 -6.06 15.68 -12.97
N ASP A 94 -5.34 16.06 -14.02
CA ASP A 94 -5.53 15.50 -15.36
C ASP A 94 -5.04 14.05 -15.45
N LEU A 95 -3.95 13.71 -14.77
CA LEU A 95 -3.46 12.33 -14.64
C LEU A 95 -4.45 11.46 -13.88
N GLU A 96 -4.99 11.94 -12.76
CA GLU A 96 -6.00 11.22 -11.97
C GLU A 96 -7.28 10.95 -12.79
N ARG A 97 -7.75 11.94 -13.54
CA ARG A 97 -8.89 11.75 -14.46
C ARG A 97 -8.58 10.75 -15.57
N THR A 98 -7.35 10.75 -16.06
CA THR A 98 -6.92 9.80 -17.09
C THR A 98 -6.84 8.40 -16.54
N ALA A 99 -6.28 8.22 -15.32
CA ALA A 99 -6.22 6.95 -14.62
C ALA A 99 -7.64 6.39 -14.37
N ALA A 100 -8.56 7.24 -13.87
CA ALA A 100 -9.94 6.82 -13.64
C ALA A 100 -10.64 6.34 -14.93
N ARG A 101 -10.41 7.02 -16.06
CA ARG A 101 -10.93 6.57 -17.37
C ARG A 101 -10.32 5.26 -17.81
N ALA A 102 -8.99 5.11 -17.69
CA ALA A 102 -8.31 3.87 -18.04
C ALA A 102 -8.83 2.67 -17.21
N ILE A 103 -9.05 2.86 -15.90
CA ILE A 103 -9.66 1.84 -15.05
C ILE A 103 -11.07 1.49 -15.54
N ALA A 104 -11.90 2.49 -15.83
CA ALA A 104 -13.27 2.27 -16.31
C ALA A 104 -13.31 1.50 -17.64
N ASP A 105 -12.36 1.77 -18.53
CA ASP A 105 -12.26 1.11 -19.84
C ASP A 105 -11.70 -0.32 -19.74
N LEU A 106 -10.76 -0.56 -18.82
CA LEU A 106 -10.10 -1.85 -18.66
C LEU A 106 -10.90 -2.83 -17.78
N ALA A 107 -11.64 -2.34 -16.78
CA ALA A 107 -12.36 -3.18 -15.84
C ALA A 107 -13.38 -4.13 -16.49
N PRO A 108 -14.16 -3.73 -17.54
CA PRO A 108 -15.05 -4.66 -18.23
C PRO A 108 -14.30 -5.78 -18.96
N ALA A 109 -13.18 -5.46 -19.61
CA ALA A 109 -12.36 -6.46 -20.31
C ALA A 109 -11.74 -7.46 -19.33
N TYR A 110 -11.27 -6.98 -18.17
CA TYR A 110 -10.78 -7.82 -17.10
C TYR A 110 -11.87 -8.75 -16.55
N LYS A 111 -13.07 -8.22 -16.27
CA LYS A 111 -14.21 -9.04 -15.80
C LYS A 111 -14.63 -10.08 -16.85
N SER A 112 -14.71 -9.70 -18.12
CA SER A 112 -15.05 -10.65 -19.20
C SER A 112 -13.99 -11.72 -19.38
N GLY A 113 -12.71 -11.43 -19.15
CA GLY A 113 -11.65 -12.43 -19.10
C GLY A 113 -11.86 -13.45 -17.99
N LEU A 114 -12.28 -12.99 -16.81
CA LEU A 114 -12.58 -13.88 -15.67
C LEU A 114 -13.81 -14.76 -15.91
N GLU A 115 -14.82 -14.30 -16.68
CA GLU A 115 -16.04 -15.10 -16.98
C GLU A 115 -15.79 -16.28 -17.96
N HIS A 116 -14.66 -16.27 -18.68
CA HIS A 116 -14.27 -17.35 -19.61
C HIS A 116 -13.25 -18.31 -19.01
N THR A 117 -13.25 -18.42 -17.72
CA THR A 117 -12.23 -19.00 -16.86
C THR A 117 -12.24 -20.53 -16.87
N ASP A 118 -11.07 -21.14 -17.07
CA ASP A 118 -10.76 -22.53 -16.77
C ASP A 118 -11.10 -22.81 -15.29
N PRO A 119 -11.67 -24.00 -14.94
CA PRO A 119 -11.91 -24.39 -13.55
C PRO A 119 -10.73 -24.25 -12.59
N LEU A 120 -9.51 -24.01 -13.07
CA LEU A 120 -8.33 -23.76 -12.27
C LEU A 120 -8.13 -22.28 -11.86
N GLU A 121 -8.88 -21.33 -12.41
CA GLU A 121 -8.69 -19.91 -12.15
C GLU A 121 -9.27 -19.43 -10.81
N TYR A 122 -10.08 -20.24 -10.14
CA TYR A 122 -10.48 -19.96 -8.74
C TYR A 122 -9.45 -20.44 -7.71
N ILE A 123 -8.28 -20.94 -8.17
CA ILE A 123 -7.18 -21.40 -7.32
C ILE A 123 -5.96 -20.50 -7.55
N GLU A 124 -5.56 -19.77 -6.53
CA GLU A 124 -4.34 -18.98 -6.49
C GLU A 124 -3.29 -19.70 -5.63
N VAL A 125 -2.05 -19.78 -6.11
CA VAL A 125 -0.94 -20.43 -5.39
C VAL A 125 0.14 -19.39 -5.08
N LEU A 126 0.33 -19.10 -3.81
CA LEU A 126 1.26 -18.10 -3.30
C LEU A 126 2.46 -18.79 -2.61
N ARG A 127 3.67 -18.38 -2.94
CA ARG A 127 4.92 -18.89 -2.35
C ARG A 127 5.80 -17.81 -1.74
N ASP A 128 5.55 -16.56 -2.10
CA ASP A 128 6.26 -15.42 -1.54
C ASP A 128 5.53 -14.88 -0.31
N ALA A 129 6.26 -14.65 0.79
CA ALA A 129 5.67 -14.20 2.04
C ALA A 129 5.02 -12.80 1.93
N GLY A 130 5.57 -11.91 1.09
CA GLY A 130 5.00 -10.59 0.83
C GLY A 130 3.65 -10.70 0.14
N ALA A 131 3.57 -11.50 -0.94
CA ALA A 131 2.32 -11.77 -1.66
C ALA A 131 1.26 -12.45 -0.77
N VAL A 132 1.69 -13.37 0.12
CA VAL A 132 0.79 -14.00 1.09
C VAL A 132 0.19 -12.98 2.05
N ASN A 133 1.02 -12.08 2.61
CA ASN A 133 0.57 -11.06 3.55
C ASN A 133 -0.33 -10.02 2.88
N GLU A 134 0.01 -9.57 1.67
CA GLU A 134 -0.81 -8.66 0.88
C GLU A 134 -2.18 -9.26 0.60
N ARG A 135 -2.21 -10.49 0.07
CA ARG A 135 -3.47 -11.19 -0.24
C ARG A 135 -4.32 -11.47 1.00
N PHE A 136 -3.68 -11.84 2.11
CA PHE A 136 -4.38 -12.03 3.38
C PHE A 136 -4.99 -10.72 3.90
N GLY A 137 -4.28 -9.60 3.82
CA GLY A 137 -4.80 -8.27 4.17
C GLY A 137 -6.00 -7.87 3.31
N GLU A 138 -5.93 -8.07 1.98
CA GLU A 138 -7.07 -7.83 1.08
C GLU A 138 -8.29 -8.67 1.47
N LEU A 139 -8.09 -9.96 1.73
CA LEU A 139 -9.16 -10.86 2.14
C LEU A 139 -9.77 -10.45 3.48
N GLN A 140 -8.95 -10.05 4.46
CA GLN A 140 -9.43 -9.53 5.74
C GLN A 140 -10.25 -8.25 5.57
N ALA A 141 -9.77 -7.30 4.78
CA ALA A 141 -10.50 -6.06 4.50
C ALA A 141 -11.85 -6.28 3.79
N GLY A 142 -11.98 -7.40 3.06
CA GLY A 142 -13.18 -7.78 2.32
C GLY A 142 -14.24 -8.56 3.12
N VAL A 143 -13.95 -8.97 4.37
CA VAL A 143 -14.88 -9.78 5.20
C VAL A 143 -16.16 -9.01 5.50
N LYS A 144 -17.30 -9.67 5.32
CA LYS A 144 -18.63 -9.06 5.52
C LYS A 144 -19.43 -9.68 6.67
N ARG A 145 -19.23 -10.98 6.95
CA ARG A 145 -20.04 -11.75 7.90
C ARG A 145 -19.20 -12.43 8.97
N GLU A 146 -18.29 -13.29 8.54
CA GLU A 146 -17.47 -14.08 9.47
C GLU A 146 -16.09 -14.43 8.89
N ILE A 147 -15.15 -14.60 9.80
CA ILE A 147 -13.84 -15.17 9.52
C ILE A 147 -13.56 -16.30 10.51
N LEU A 148 -13.15 -17.46 10.00
CA LEU A 148 -12.81 -18.65 10.78
C LEU A 148 -11.35 -19.00 10.53
N VAL A 149 -10.56 -19.17 11.58
CA VAL A 149 -9.11 -19.32 11.45
C VAL A 149 -8.57 -20.51 12.24
N PHE A 150 -7.75 -21.36 11.61
CA PHE A 150 -6.85 -22.30 12.29
C PHE A 150 -5.43 -21.71 12.30
N THR A 151 -4.91 -21.44 13.48
CA THR A 151 -3.61 -20.82 13.69
C THR A 151 -2.63 -21.76 14.38
N LYS A 152 -1.55 -22.09 13.68
CA LYS A 152 -0.46 -22.95 14.17
C LYS A 152 0.92 -22.43 13.72
N PRO A 153 2.03 -22.81 14.40
CA PRO A 153 3.37 -22.48 13.92
C PRO A 153 3.72 -23.10 12.55
N PRO A 154 4.68 -22.52 11.82
CA PRO A 154 5.32 -21.23 12.06
C PRO A 154 4.38 -20.06 11.73
N TYR A 155 4.41 -19.00 12.54
CA TYR A 155 3.54 -17.84 12.33
C TYR A 155 4.14 -16.90 11.29
N ALA A 156 3.37 -16.55 10.26
CA ALA A 156 3.80 -15.62 9.21
C ALA A 156 3.80 -14.17 9.72
N THR A 157 2.80 -13.83 10.56
CA THR A 157 2.66 -12.51 11.18
C THR A 157 2.39 -12.71 12.67
N GLN A 158 3.04 -11.92 13.51
CA GLN A 158 2.76 -11.94 14.94
C GLN A 158 1.40 -11.25 15.20
N PRO A 159 0.58 -11.76 16.16
CA PRO A 159 -0.74 -11.18 16.44
C PRO A 159 -0.70 -9.68 16.74
N GLN A 160 0.36 -9.19 17.42
CA GLN A 160 0.53 -7.77 17.73
C GLN A 160 0.78 -6.88 16.51
N GLU A 161 1.17 -7.44 15.38
CA GLU A 161 1.45 -6.73 14.13
C GLU A 161 0.24 -6.74 13.18
N ASN A 162 -0.74 -7.61 13.42
CA ASN A 162 -1.95 -7.74 12.58
C ASN A 162 -3.04 -6.76 13.05
N LEU A 163 -2.88 -5.48 12.74
CA LEU A 163 -3.85 -4.43 13.08
C LEU A 163 -5.17 -4.58 12.30
N GLU A 164 -5.12 -5.04 11.06
CA GLU A 164 -6.29 -5.28 10.20
C GLU A 164 -7.16 -6.39 10.79
N GLY A 165 -6.56 -7.51 11.22
CA GLY A 165 -7.27 -8.58 11.89
C GLY A 165 -7.94 -8.13 13.18
N LEU A 166 -7.32 -7.21 13.92
CA LEU A 166 -7.90 -6.65 15.14
C LEU A 166 -9.16 -5.83 14.84
N GLU A 167 -9.18 -5.06 13.75
CA GLU A 167 -10.35 -4.30 13.31
C GLU A 167 -11.47 -5.23 12.81
N VAL A 168 -11.11 -6.27 12.06
CA VAL A 168 -12.05 -7.31 11.60
C VAL A 168 -12.74 -7.97 12.81
N SER A 169 -12.00 -8.31 13.85
CA SER A 169 -12.57 -8.92 15.08
C SER A 169 -13.59 -8.04 15.79
N ARG A 170 -13.56 -6.73 15.56
CA ARG A 170 -14.54 -5.77 16.13
C ARG A 170 -15.80 -5.62 15.30
N THR A 171 -15.74 -5.91 14.01
CA THR A 171 -16.78 -5.56 13.03
C THR A 171 -17.58 -6.75 12.54
N VAL A 172 -16.99 -7.95 12.55
CA VAL A 172 -17.61 -9.20 12.08
C VAL A 172 -17.42 -10.32 13.10
N ARG A 173 -18.08 -11.44 12.90
CA ARG A 173 -17.88 -12.62 13.73
C ARG A 173 -16.51 -13.25 13.42
N ALA A 174 -15.55 -13.11 14.33
CA ALA A 174 -14.22 -13.70 14.23
C ALA A 174 -14.09 -14.88 15.21
N ARG A 175 -13.71 -16.06 14.69
CA ARG A 175 -13.46 -17.25 15.50
C ARG A 175 -12.14 -17.88 15.12
N SER A 176 -11.28 -18.11 16.11
CA SER A 176 -9.96 -18.71 15.89
C SER A 176 -9.73 -19.92 16.76
N VAL A 177 -9.19 -20.99 16.18
CA VAL A 177 -8.67 -22.13 16.93
C VAL A 177 -7.14 -22.09 16.86
N TYR A 178 -6.52 -22.07 18.01
CA TYR A 178 -5.08 -22.03 18.20
C TYR A 178 -4.56 -23.40 18.64
N GLU A 179 -3.33 -23.70 18.25
CA GLU A 179 -2.64 -24.89 18.76
C GLU A 179 -2.05 -24.60 20.15
N MET A 180 -2.04 -25.61 21.05
CA MET A 180 -1.50 -25.46 22.41
C MET A 180 -0.06 -24.99 22.47
N SER A 181 0.73 -25.21 21.42
CA SER A 181 2.08 -24.68 21.26
C SER A 181 2.16 -23.15 21.28
N ALA A 182 1.04 -22.44 21.07
CA ALA A 182 0.96 -20.99 21.23
C ALA A 182 1.36 -20.52 22.63
N PHE A 183 1.16 -21.33 23.67
CA PHE A 183 1.55 -21.01 25.05
C PHE A 183 3.06 -21.08 25.30
N ASP A 184 3.84 -21.64 24.39
CA ASP A 184 5.30 -21.66 24.48
C ASP A 184 5.92 -20.26 24.20
N ASP A 185 5.13 -19.35 23.58
CA ASP A 185 5.49 -17.96 23.34
C ASP A 185 4.55 -17.00 24.10
N PRO A 186 4.99 -16.47 25.26
CA PRO A 186 4.18 -15.53 26.04
C PRO A 186 3.84 -14.21 25.31
N ALA A 187 4.66 -13.81 24.32
CA ALA A 187 4.35 -12.62 23.51
C ALA A 187 3.20 -12.89 22.57
N PHE A 188 3.18 -14.08 21.97
CA PHE A 188 2.09 -14.51 21.09
C PHE A 188 0.75 -14.58 21.85
N ILE A 189 0.74 -15.17 23.05
CA ILE A 189 -0.50 -15.27 23.87
C ILE A 189 -1.03 -13.88 24.25
N ARG A 190 -0.18 -12.94 24.65
CA ARG A 190 -0.62 -11.54 24.88
C ARG A 190 -1.24 -10.90 23.63
N GLY A 191 -0.75 -11.28 22.46
CA GLY A 191 -1.37 -10.86 21.20
C GLY A 191 -2.77 -11.46 21.04
N VAL A 192 -2.94 -12.76 21.30
CA VAL A 192 -4.24 -13.45 21.24
C VAL A 192 -5.23 -12.83 22.24
N GLU A 193 -4.80 -12.54 23.47
CA GLU A 193 -5.65 -11.86 24.48
C GLU A 193 -6.23 -10.54 23.94
N ARG A 194 -5.45 -9.75 23.19
CA ARG A 194 -5.90 -8.51 22.56
C ARG A 194 -6.98 -8.75 21.48
N PHE A 195 -6.89 -9.85 20.73
CA PHE A 195 -7.92 -10.23 19.77
C PHE A 195 -9.21 -10.65 20.49
N ILE A 196 -9.12 -11.38 21.59
CA ILE A 196 -10.26 -11.73 22.43
C ILE A 196 -10.92 -10.46 23.00
N GLU A 197 -10.13 -9.52 23.49
CA GLU A 197 -10.63 -8.21 23.96
C GLU A 197 -11.31 -7.40 22.85
N ALA A 198 -10.87 -7.58 21.60
CA ALA A 198 -11.47 -6.95 20.42
C ALA A 198 -12.75 -7.63 19.94
N GLY A 199 -13.09 -8.83 20.47
CA GLY A 199 -14.32 -9.55 20.15
C GLY A 199 -14.12 -10.91 19.46
N GLU A 200 -12.88 -11.36 19.26
CA GLU A 200 -12.61 -12.69 18.73
C GLU A 200 -13.02 -13.77 19.74
N GLU A 201 -13.72 -14.78 19.26
CA GLU A 201 -13.94 -16.01 20.01
C GLU A 201 -12.75 -16.95 19.77
N ALA A 202 -11.99 -17.30 20.81
CA ALA A 202 -10.80 -18.13 20.72
C ALA A 202 -10.99 -19.49 21.39
N ARG A 203 -10.51 -20.55 20.76
CA ARG A 203 -10.40 -21.90 21.31
C ARG A 203 -9.00 -22.47 21.09
N PHE A 204 -8.63 -23.47 21.91
CA PHE A 204 -7.32 -24.11 21.89
C PHE A 204 -7.46 -25.61 21.81
N VAL A 205 -6.68 -26.23 20.92
CA VAL A 205 -6.60 -27.70 20.74
C VAL A 205 -5.15 -28.16 20.77
N ASP A 206 -4.92 -29.44 21.00
CA ASP A 206 -3.56 -29.98 21.08
C ASP A 206 -2.80 -29.85 19.75
N VAL A 207 -3.45 -30.21 18.63
CA VAL A 207 -2.84 -30.19 17.28
C VAL A 207 -3.87 -29.77 16.26
N LEU A 208 -3.44 -28.91 15.34
CA LEU A 208 -4.21 -28.53 14.15
C LEU A 208 -3.65 -29.21 12.89
N PRO A 209 -4.49 -29.75 11.99
CA PRO A 209 -4.02 -30.44 10.79
C PRO A 209 -3.27 -29.51 9.84
N LEU A 210 -3.74 -28.29 9.67
CA LEU A 210 -3.16 -27.30 8.75
C LEU A 210 -3.52 -25.88 9.20
N LYS A 211 -2.88 -24.86 8.60
CA LYS A 211 -3.34 -23.47 8.69
C LYS A 211 -4.52 -23.29 7.75
N LEU A 212 -5.57 -22.65 8.23
CA LEU A 212 -6.80 -22.46 7.49
C LEU A 212 -7.41 -21.11 7.80
N VAL A 213 -7.89 -20.43 6.78
CA VAL A 213 -8.77 -19.27 6.90
C VAL A 213 -9.98 -19.52 6.01
N ILE A 214 -11.18 -19.34 6.55
CA ILE A 214 -12.44 -19.39 5.80
C ILE A 214 -13.12 -18.04 5.96
N ILE A 215 -13.47 -17.40 4.86
CA ILE A 215 -14.10 -16.09 4.82
C ILE A 215 -15.48 -16.22 4.19
N ASP A 216 -16.50 -15.78 4.91
CA ASP A 216 -17.89 -15.68 4.47
C ASP A 216 -18.50 -16.96 3.87
N GLU A 217 -17.89 -18.13 4.09
CA GLU A 217 -18.19 -19.41 3.42
C GLU A 217 -18.02 -19.37 1.89
N GLU A 218 -17.21 -18.45 1.40
CA GLU A 218 -16.97 -18.24 -0.04
C GLU A 218 -15.52 -18.48 -0.42
N VAL A 219 -14.58 -18.03 0.42
CA VAL A 219 -13.14 -18.10 0.17
C VAL A 219 -12.44 -18.93 1.24
N VAL A 220 -11.50 -19.74 0.80
CA VAL A 220 -10.63 -20.54 1.67
C VAL A 220 -9.18 -20.20 1.37
N MET A 221 -8.39 -19.95 2.42
CA MET A 221 -6.94 -19.83 2.34
C MET A 221 -6.31 -20.86 3.26
N PHE A 222 -5.43 -21.72 2.75
CA PHE A 222 -4.78 -22.74 3.56
C PHE A 222 -3.34 -22.99 3.16
N GLY A 223 -2.53 -23.34 4.16
CA GLY A 223 -1.11 -23.63 3.99
C GLY A 223 -0.84 -25.11 3.80
N MET A 224 -0.08 -25.46 2.77
CA MET A 224 0.50 -26.79 2.59
C MET A 224 2.01 -26.72 2.82
N GLN A 225 2.52 -27.59 3.71
CA GLN A 225 3.95 -27.80 3.83
C GLN A 225 4.40 -28.79 2.77
N ASP A 226 5.53 -28.49 2.12
CA ASP A 226 6.15 -29.47 1.21
C ASP A 226 6.64 -30.67 2.04
N PRO A 227 6.10 -31.87 1.82
CA PRO A 227 6.49 -33.06 2.57
C PRO A 227 7.91 -33.55 2.22
N VAL A 228 8.54 -33.03 1.18
CA VAL A 228 9.83 -33.50 0.64
C VAL A 228 10.93 -32.44 0.76
N GLY A 229 10.56 -31.17 0.87
CA GLY A 229 11.49 -30.05 0.98
C GLY A 229 12.09 -29.90 2.38
N SER A 230 13.40 -29.84 2.47
CA SER A 230 14.14 -29.57 3.73
C SER A 230 14.14 -28.08 4.14
N GLY A 231 13.46 -27.22 3.40
CA GLY A 231 13.29 -25.80 3.67
C GLY A 231 11.83 -25.48 3.96
N GLY A 232 11.58 -24.65 4.98
CA GLY A 232 10.24 -24.30 5.44
C GLY A 232 9.40 -23.47 4.47
N ASP A 233 9.48 -23.72 3.17
CA ASP A 233 8.71 -23.02 2.14
C ASP A 233 7.24 -23.38 2.28
N LEU A 234 6.47 -22.44 2.81
CA LEU A 234 5.03 -22.55 2.94
C LEU A 234 4.37 -22.18 1.61
N THR A 235 3.74 -23.16 0.96
CA THR A 235 2.86 -22.88 -0.17
C THR A 235 1.45 -22.62 0.36
N ILE A 236 0.94 -21.42 0.08
CA ILE A 236 -0.42 -21.00 0.42
C ILE A 236 -1.29 -21.14 -0.82
N MET A 237 -2.45 -21.76 -0.64
CA MET A 237 -3.50 -21.81 -1.66
C MET A 237 -4.67 -20.94 -1.22
N VAL A 238 -5.15 -20.09 -2.13
CA VAL A 238 -6.41 -19.36 -1.99
C VAL A 238 -7.39 -19.95 -3.00
N VAL A 239 -8.56 -20.33 -2.53
CA VAL A 239 -9.59 -20.95 -3.36
C VAL A 239 -10.92 -20.23 -3.15
N GLU A 240 -11.45 -19.62 -4.20
CA GLU A 240 -12.77 -18.96 -4.18
C GLU A 240 -13.84 -19.98 -4.60
N HIS A 241 -14.31 -20.82 -3.66
CA HIS A 241 -15.26 -21.90 -3.95
C HIS A 241 -16.15 -22.20 -2.74
N ALA A 242 -17.40 -21.79 -2.81
CA ALA A 242 -18.34 -21.89 -1.69
C ALA A 242 -18.55 -23.32 -1.17
N ALA A 243 -18.63 -24.34 -2.06
CA ALA A 243 -18.80 -25.72 -1.61
C ALA A 243 -17.57 -26.28 -0.87
N LEU A 244 -16.35 -25.85 -1.26
CA LEU A 244 -15.12 -26.19 -0.52
C LEU A 244 -15.11 -25.48 0.83
N ALA A 245 -15.45 -24.18 0.85
CA ALA A 245 -15.52 -23.39 2.08
C ALA A 245 -16.52 -23.98 3.08
N SER A 246 -17.72 -24.35 2.64
CA SER A 246 -18.73 -25.00 3.47
C SER A 246 -18.25 -26.36 3.99
N THR A 247 -17.55 -27.15 3.18
CA THR A 247 -17.00 -28.45 3.59
C THR A 247 -15.93 -28.28 4.67
N LEU A 248 -15.00 -27.34 4.49
CA LEU A 248 -13.95 -27.06 5.48
C LEU A 248 -14.50 -26.39 6.74
N LYS A 249 -15.59 -25.65 6.65
CA LYS A 249 -16.31 -25.13 7.82
C LYS A 249 -16.83 -26.26 8.70
N ILE A 250 -17.30 -27.38 8.16
CA ILE A 250 -17.70 -28.56 8.95
C ILE A 250 -16.51 -29.07 9.79
N SER A 251 -15.32 -29.13 9.19
CA SER A 251 -14.09 -29.50 9.92
C SER A 251 -13.76 -28.47 11.01
N PHE A 252 -13.91 -27.18 10.70
CA PHE A 252 -13.71 -26.11 11.67
C PHE A 252 -14.66 -26.25 12.86
N GLU A 253 -15.96 -26.44 12.62
CA GLU A 253 -16.96 -26.54 13.68
C GLU A 253 -16.72 -27.77 14.57
N THR A 254 -16.28 -28.89 14.00
CA THR A 254 -15.91 -30.10 14.76
C THR A 254 -14.73 -29.81 15.68
N THR A 255 -13.67 -29.22 15.16
CA THR A 255 -12.49 -28.84 15.96
C THR A 255 -12.82 -27.79 17.01
N TRP A 256 -13.69 -26.83 16.66
CA TRP A 256 -14.17 -25.80 17.56
C TRP A 256 -14.90 -26.39 18.77
N ALA A 257 -15.76 -27.36 18.54
CA ALA A 257 -16.54 -27.99 19.61
C ALA A 257 -15.64 -28.74 20.63
N GLU A 258 -14.52 -29.26 20.19
CA GLU A 258 -13.52 -29.97 21.02
C GLU A 258 -12.55 -28.99 21.74
N GLY A 259 -12.49 -27.73 21.31
CA GLY A 259 -11.53 -26.74 21.77
C GLY A 259 -11.78 -26.23 23.20
N MET A 260 -10.72 -26.02 23.94
CA MET A 260 -10.69 -25.43 25.28
C MET A 260 -10.78 -23.90 25.22
N THR A 261 -11.31 -23.25 26.25
CA THR A 261 -11.16 -21.81 26.44
C THR A 261 -9.72 -21.46 26.78
N ILE A 262 -9.33 -20.18 26.70
CA ILE A 262 -7.98 -19.73 27.00
C ILE A 262 -7.59 -20.07 28.47
N GLU A 263 -8.54 -19.94 29.42
CA GLU A 263 -8.29 -20.26 30.82
C GLU A 263 -8.07 -21.77 31.03
N GLN A 264 -8.87 -22.61 30.38
CA GLN A 264 -8.72 -24.08 30.42
C GLN A 264 -7.40 -24.52 29.80
N ALA A 265 -7.02 -23.91 28.66
CA ALA A 265 -5.79 -24.22 27.94
C ALA A 265 -4.55 -23.79 28.76
N ALA A 266 -4.58 -22.59 29.36
CA ALA A 266 -3.51 -22.11 30.23
C ALA A 266 -3.30 -23.05 31.44
N ALA A 267 -4.39 -23.50 32.07
CA ALA A 267 -4.31 -24.46 33.18
C ALA A 267 -3.74 -25.82 32.73
N ALA A 268 -4.16 -26.32 31.56
CA ALA A 268 -3.66 -27.57 30.99
C ALA A 268 -2.17 -27.47 30.64
N HIS A 269 -1.74 -26.37 30.03
CA HIS A 269 -0.33 -26.14 29.70
C HIS A 269 0.56 -26.08 30.97
N ALA A 270 0.14 -25.34 31.99
CA ALA A 270 0.86 -25.27 33.27
C ALA A 270 0.97 -26.64 33.98
N ALA A 271 -0.09 -27.48 33.86
CA ALA A 271 -0.05 -28.82 34.42
C ALA A 271 0.92 -29.76 33.66
N ARG A 272 1.05 -29.61 32.33
CA ARG A 272 2.02 -30.35 31.50
C ARG A 272 3.46 -29.96 31.86
N GLN A 273 3.75 -28.68 32.00
CA GLN A 273 5.08 -28.19 32.38
C GLN A 273 5.53 -28.76 33.74
N ARG A 274 4.62 -28.82 34.74
CA ARG A 274 4.90 -29.40 36.06
C ARG A 274 5.20 -30.91 36.04
N LYS A 275 4.74 -31.64 35.06
CA LYS A 275 5.01 -33.08 34.89
C LYS A 275 6.31 -33.35 34.15
N SER A 276 6.81 -32.37 33.41
CA SER A 276 8.05 -32.48 32.61
C SER A 276 9.28 -31.91 33.34
N ALA A 277 9.09 -31.22 34.46
CA ALA A 277 10.12 -30.72 35.40
C ALA A 277 10.33 -31.66 36.56
#